data_2fd03d79b4fbe793106add5e3b9bafb4
#
_entry.id   2fd03d79b4fbe793106add5e3b9bafb4
#
_cell.length_a   1.000
_cell.length_b   1.000
_cell.length_c   1.000
_cell.angle_alpha   90.00
_cell.angle_beta   90.00
_cell.angle_gamma   90.00
#
_symmetry.space_group_name_H-M   'P 1'
#
loop_
_entity.id
_entity.type
_entity.pdbx_description
1 polymer ?
#
loop_
_entity_poly.entity_id
_entity_poly.type
_entity_poly.pdbx_seq_one_letter_code
_entity_poly.pdbx_strand_id
1 'polypeptide(L)'
;MILPVTLVIAAATGLINVWLAFGVGRDRVSSKVMLGDGGEAAMTAKIRAHGNLTEYAPTALILMALIELARGPSLWLWILGALFILVRLAHAFGIVRPAPSVLRTVGALGTWLVILVLAVWALAISYQAEWTPPVKSMQITQPAA
;
A
#
# COMPACT_ATOMS: atom_id res chain seq x y z
N MET A 1 -15.89 4.29 13.28
CA MET A 1 -15.72 3.05 12.48
C MET A 1 -14.24 2.69 12.51
N ILE A 2 -13.89 1.43 12.79
CA ILE A 2 -12.51 0.94 12.79
C ILE A 2 -12.26 0.19 11.48
N LEU A 3 -11.09 0.39 10.88
CA LEU A 3 -10.64 -0.26 9.65
C LEU A 3 -9.52 -1.26 9.99
N PRO A 4 -9.82 -2.45 10.51
CA PRO A 4 -8.80 -3.33 11.06
C PRO A 4 -7.78 -3.82 10.03
N VAL A 5 -8.21 -4.09 8.79
CA VAL A 5 -7.28 -4.52 7.73
C VAL A 5 -6.32 -3.39 7.38
N THR A 6 -6.87 -2.23 7.04
CA THR A 6 -6.07 -1.07 6.65
C THR A 6 -5.13 -0.63 7.76
N LEU A 7 -5.58 -0.63 9.03
CA LEU A 7 -4.75 -0.27 10.17
C LEU A 7 -3.54 -1.18 10.31
N VAL A 8 -3.73 -2.50 10.22
CA VAL A 8 -2.62 -3.47 10.34
C VAL A 8 -1.65 -3.31 9.16
N ILE A 9 -2.16 -3.19 7.94
CA ILE A 9 -1.30 -3.04 6.76
C ILE A 9 -0.58 -1.69 6.76
N ALA A 10 -1.24 -0.61 7.19
CA ALA A 10 -0.61 0.70 7.34
C ALA A 10 0.50 0.69 8.41
N ALA A 11 0.25 0.05 9.55
CA ALA A 11 1.25 -0.11 10.60
C ALA A 11 2.48 -0.89 10.11
N ALA A 12 2.27 -2.04 9.44
CA ALA A 12 3.34 -2.83 8.85
C ALA A 12 4.13 -2.03 7.81
N THR A 13 3.43 -1.28 6.94
CA THR A 13 4.05 -0.39 5.94
C THR A 13 4.87 0.70 6.60
N GLY A 14 4.36 1.32 7.68
CA GLY A 14 5.07 2.32 8.47
C GLY A 14 6.37 1.77 9.08
N LEU A 15 6.33 0.56 9.63
CA LEU A 15 7.54 -0.10 10.18
C LEU A 15 8.58 -0.36 9.09
N ILE A 16 8.15 -0.84 7.91
CA ILE A 16 9.05 -1.03 6.76
C ILE A 16 9.65 0.31 6.32
N ASN A 17 8.83 1.37 6.28
CA ASN A 17 9.28 2.71 5.89
C ASN A 17 10.37 3.24 6.83
N VAL A 18 10.18 3.13 8.14
CA VAL A 18 11.18 3.52 9.16
C VAL A 18 12.45 2.68 9.02
N TRP A 19 12.32 1.36 8.85
CA TRP A 19 13.48 0.48 8.64
C TRP A 19 14.30 0.89 7.41
N LEU A 20 13.67 1.17 6.27
CA LEU A 20 14.35 1.61 5.05
C LEU A 20 14.98 2.99 5.22
N ALA A 21 14.25 3.95 5.82
CA ALA A 21 14.78 5.29 6.11
C ALA A 21 16.02 5.23 7.02
N PHE A 22 15.96 4.41 8.07
CA PHE A 22 17.10 4.21 8.97
C PHE A 22 18.31 3.63 8.23
N GLY A 23 18.08 2.68 7.31
CA GLY A 23 19.13 2.12 6.46
C GLY A 23 19.85 3.18 5.63
N VAL A 24 19.10 4.10 5.01
CA VAL A 24 19.65 5.23 4.26
C VAL A 24 20.40 6.19 5.19
N GLY A 25 19.81 6.56 6.34
CA GLY A 25 20.40 7.48 7.30
C GLY A 25 21.74 6.96 7.84
N ARG A 26 21.80 5.69 8.21
CA ARG A 26 23.03 5.04 8.69
C ARG A 26 24.17 5.11 7.65
N ASP A 27 23.85 4.80 6.39
CA ASP A 27 24.85 4.82 5.33
C ASP A 27 25.33 6.24 5.04
N ARG A 28 24.46 7.25 5.10
CA ARG A 28 24.83 8.66 4.96
C ARG A 28 25.85 9.09 6.01
N VAL A 29 25.61 8.71 7.26
CA VAL A 29 26.52 9.01 8.36
C VAL A 29 27.88 8.33 8.17
N SER A 30 27.87 7.04 7.80
CA SER A 30 29.12 6.27 7.62
C SER A 30 29.96 6.75 6.45
N SER A 31 29.30 7.17 5.34
CA SER A 31 29.97 7.66 4.13
C SER A 31 30.22 9.19 4.15
N LYS A 32 29.78 9.90 5.20
CA LYS A 32 29.83 11.38 5.31
C LYS A 32 29.15 12.11 4.13
N VAL A 33 28.09 11.51 3.57
CA VAL A 33 27.32 12.05 2.45
C VAL A 33 26.03 12.64 2.98
N MET A 34 25.92 13.96 3.06
CA MET A 34 24.74 14.65 3.58
C MET A 34 23.55 14.62 2.61
N LEU A 35 23.80 14.81 1.31
CA LEU A 35 22.78 14.86 0.25
C LEU A 35 23.22 14.02 -0.95
N GLY A 36 22.23 13.57 -1.74
CA GLY A 36 22.50 12.69 -2.88
C GLY A 36 22.93 11.29 -2.46
N ASP A 37 23.64 10.60 -3.33
CA ASP A 37 24.13 9.23 -3.14
C ASP A 37 25.67 9.14 -3.02
N GLY A 38 26.36 10.28 -3.13
CA GLY A 38 27.82 10.33 -3.07
C GLY A 38 28.52 9.59 -4.21
N GLY A 39 27.79 9.23 -5.29
CA GLY A 39 28.31 8.39 -6.39
C GLY A 39 28.33 6.90 -6.06
N GLU A 40 27.78 6.49 -4.90
CA GLU A 40 27.81 5.12 -4.40
C GLU A 40 26.56 4.34 -4.85
N ALA A 41 26.74 3.32 -5.70
CA ALA A 41 25.63 2.50 -6.22
C ALA A 41 24.81 1.83 -5.10
N ALA A 42 25.46 1.40 -4.01
CA ALA A 42 24.80 0.80 -2.85
C ALA A 42 23.88 1.81 -2.14
N MET A 43 24.32 3.06 -1.99
CA MET A 43 23.53 4.15 -1.43
C MET A 43 22.33 4.46 -2.32
N THR A 44 22.56 4.60 -3.64
CA THR A 44 21.49 4.80 -4.63
C THR A 44 20.43 3.70 -4.52
N ALA A 45 20.84 2.43 -4.41
CA ALA A 45 19.90 1.31 -4.28
C ALA A 45 19.01 1.43 -3.03
N LYS A 46 19.57 1.82 -1.86
CA LYS A 46 18.80 2.01 -0.62
C LYS A 46 17.88 3.22 -0.69
N ILE A 47 18.33 4.34 -1.27
CA ILE A 47 17.48 5.52 -1.50
C ILE A 47 16.31 5.13 -2.40
N ARG A 48 16.56 4.37 -3.48
CA ARG A 48 15.50 3.89 -4.38
C ARG A 48 14.57 2.88 -3.73
N ALA A 49 15.06 2.02 -2.82
CA ALA A 49 14.21 1.11 -2.05
C ALA A 49 13.20 1.87 -1.19
N HIS A 50 13.67 2.87 -0.45
CA HIS A 50 12.82 3.74 0.38
C HIS A 50 11.86 4.57 -0.47
N GLY A 51 12.36 5.29 -1.50
CA GLY A 51 11.54 6.11 -2.40
C GLY A 51 10.44 5.30 -3.07
N ASN A 52 10.75 4.11 -3.58
CA ASN A 52 9.77 3.24 -4.22
C ASN A 52 8.64 2.78 -3.26
N LEU A 53 8.93 2.55 -1.97
CA LEU A 53 7.88 2.28 -1.00
C LEU A 53 6.96 3.50 -0.84
N THR A 54 7.53 4.69 -0.67
CA THR A 54 6.76 5.92 -0.45
C THR A 54 5.95 6.35 -1.67
N GLU A 55 6.39 5.99 -2.88
CA GLU A 55 5.66 6.23 -4.13
C GLU A 55 4.37 5.40 -4.23
N TYR A 56 4.39 4.12 -3.83
CA TYR A 56 3.27 3.20 -4.06
C TYR A 56 2.38 2.97 -2.83
N ALA A 57 2.94 3.07 -1.63
CA ALA A 57 2.20 2.77 -0.40
C ALA A 57 0.96 3.66 -0.18
N PRO A 58 0.99 4.98 -0.39
CA PRO A 58 -0.18 5.82 -0.21
C PRO A 58 -1.36 5.38 -1.07
N THR A 59 -1.14 5.12 -2.36
CA THR A 59 -2.20 4.67 -3.28
C THR A 59 -2.81 3.34 -2.82
N ALA A 60 -1.99 2.35 -2.47
CA ALA A 60 -2.47 1.06 -2.00
C ALA A 60 -3.30 1.19 -0.71
N LEU A 61 -2.80 1.95 0.27
CA LEU A 61 -3.47 2.13 1.57
C LEU A 61 -4.77 2.92 1.44
N ILE A 62 -4.82 3.95 0.59
CA ILE A 62 -6.04 4.72 0.33
C ILE A 62 -7.10 3.82 -0.30
N LEU A 63 -6.74 3.02 -1.33
CA LEU A 63 -7.67 2.10 -1.97
C LEU A 63 -8.18 1.04 -0.98
N MET A 64 -7.31 0.46 -0.15
CA MET A 64 -7.72 -0.48 0.90
C MET A 64 -8.69 0.18 1.88
N ALA A 65 -8.39 1.39 2.36
CA ALA A 65 -9.25 2.12 3.29
C ALA A 65 -10.64 2.40 2.69
N LEU A 66 -10.71 2.85 1.45
CA LEU A 66 -11.97 3.14 0.77
C LEU A 66 -12.80 1.86 0.54
N ILE A 67 -12.17 0.75 0.16
CA ILE A 67 -12.84 -0.55 0.01
C ILE A 67 -13.37 -1.04 1.37
N GLU A 68 -12.54 -0.94 2.41
CA GLU A 68 -12.92 -1.37 3.77
C GLU A 68 -14.04 -0.51 4.35
N LEU A 69 -14.04 0.81 4.07
CA LEU A 69 -15.16 1.71 4.43
C LEU A 69 -16.46 1.33 3.73
N ALA A 70 -16.37 0.98 2.45
CA ALA A 70 -17.54 0.69 1.63
C ALA A 70 -18.15 -0.70 1.87
N ARG A 71 -17.33 -1.72 2.17
CA ARG A 71 -17.73 -3.14 2.23
C ARG A 71 -17.43 -3.82 3.56
N GLY A 72 -16.75 -3.14 4.47
CA GLY A 72 -16.24 -3.74 5.71
C GLY A 72 -14.97 -4.59 5.48
N PRO A 73 -14.40 -5.13 6.55
CA PRO A 73 -13.26 -6.04 6.49
C PRO A 73 -13.64 -7.34 5.78
N SER A 74 -12.77 -7.85 4.92
CA SER A 74 -12.98 -9.10 4.18
C SER A 74 -11.70 -9.91 4.07
N LEU A 75 -11.85 -11.23 3.92
CA LEU A 75 -10.69 -12.13 3.72
C LEU A 75 -9.86 -11.72 2.50
N TRP A 76 -10.50 -11.32 1.41
CA TRP A 76 -9.82 -10.89 0.19
C TRP A 76 -8.97 -9.63 0.42
N LEU A 77 -9.47 -8.69 1.22
CA LEU A 77 -8.71 -7.48 1.56
C LEU A 77 -7.50 -7.81 2.44
N TRP A 78 -7.63 -8.76 3.38
CA TRP A 78 -6.51 -9.29 4.16
C TRP A 78 -5.44 -9.94 3.27
N ILE A 79 -5.86 -10.78 2.32
CA ILE A 79 -4.95 -11.45 1.38
C ILE A 79 -4.19 -10.42 0.54
N LEU A 80 -4.88 -9.43 -0.04
CA LEU A 80 -4.26 -8.38 -0.84
C LEU A 80 -3.32 -7.50 -0.01
N GLY A 81 -3.70 -7.17 1.23
CA GLY A 81 -2.84 -6.44 2.15
C GLY A 81 -1.58 -7.21 2.53
N ALA A 82 -1.70 -8.49 2.88
CA ALA A 82 -0.56 -9.34 3.17
C ALA A 82 0.36 -9.50 1.94
N LEU A 83 -0.23 -9.72 0.76
CA LEU A 83 0.52 -9.79 -0.48
C LEU A 83 1.26 -8.48 -0.76
N PHE A 84 0.60 -7.32 -0.54
CA PHE A 84 1.25 -6.02 -0.66
C PHE A 84 2.51 -5.92 0.20
N ILE A 85 2.44 -6.28 1.48
CA ILE A 85 3.60 -6.28 2.38
C ILE A 85 4.72 -7.21 1.87
N LEU A 86 4.37 -8.43 1.45
CA LEU A 86 5.35 -9.40 0.95
C LEU A 86 6.08 -8.91 -0.30
N VAL A 87 5.37 -8.34 -1.29
CA VAL A 87 5.99 -7.83 -2.52
C VAL A 87 6.80 -6.57 -2.25
N ARG A 88 6.43 -5.74 -1.26
CA ARG A 88 7.24 -4.59 -0.83
C ARG A 88 8.56 -5.01 -0.19
N LEU A 89 8.54 -6.02 0.67
CA LEU A 89 9.75 -6.61 1.24
C LEU A 89 10.62 -7.26 0.14
N ALA A 90 10.02 -8.05 -0.75
CA ALA A 90 10.75 -8.65 -1.88
C ALA A 90 11.44 -7.58 -2.75
N HIS A 91 10.75 -6.47 -3.06
CA HIS A 91 11.33 -5.36 -3.80
C HIS A 91 12.49 -4.71 -3.05
N ALA A 92 12.31 -4.42 -1.76
CA ALA A 92 13.35 -3.78 -0.94
C ALA A 92 14.62 -4.64 -0.84
N PHE A 93 14.48 -5.96 -0.62
CA PHE A 93 15.61 -6.89 -0.62
C PHE A 93 16.19 -7.12 -2.03
N GLY A 94 15.35 -7.05 -3.06
CA GLY A 94 15.77 -7.29 -4.44
C GLY A 94 16.57 -6.15 -5.04
N ILE A 95 16.27 -4.89 -4.68
CA ILE A 95 16.89 -3.72 -5.31
C ILE A 95 18.34 -3.53 -4.86
N VAL A 96 18.71 -4.00 -3.68
CA VAL A 96 20.08 -3.93 -3.14
C VAL A 96 20.96 -5.09 -3.61
N ARG A 97 20.43 -6.03 -4.36
CA ARG A 97 21.18 -7.15 -4.95
C ARG A 97 21.69 -6.80 -6.34
N PRO A 98 22.79 -7.46 -6.80
CA PRO A 98 23.26 -7.32 -8.18
C PRO A 98 22.15 -7.62 -9.20
N ALA A 99 22.12 -6.88 -10.29
CA ALA A 99 21.20 -7.12 -11.39
C ALA A 99 21.68 -8.29 -12.27
N PRO A 100 20.75 -9.10 -12.87
CA PRO A 100 19.28 -9.03 -12.70
C PRO A 100 18.80 -9.68 -11.39
N SER A 101 17.85 -9.06 -10.70
CA SER A 101 17.29 -9.57 -9.45
C SER A 101 15.82 -9.95 -9.61
N VAL A 102 15.53 -11.25 -9.52
CA VAL A 102 14.15 -11.79 -9.59
C VAL A 102 13.28 -11.18 -8.49
N LEU A 103 13.80 -11.01 -7.25
CA LEU A 103 13.05 -10.42 -6.15
C LEU A 103 12.64 -8.98 -6.44
N ARG A 104 13.50 -8.19 -7.10
CA ARG A 104 13.17 -6.83 -7.51
C ARG A 104 12.02 -6.83 -8.53
N THR A 105 12.10 -7.70 -9.54
CA THR A 105 11.09 -7.80 -10.60
C THR A 105 9.75 -8.27 -10.03
N VAL A 106 9.75 -9.36 -9.24
CA VAL A 106 8.54 -9.89 -8.58
C VAL A 106 7.94 -8.85 -7.65
N GLY A 107 8.76 -8.15 -6.87
CA GLY A 107 8.29 -7.10 -5.97
C GLY A 107 7.65 -5.92 -6.71
N ALA A 108 8.22 -5.48 -7.84
CA ALA A 108 7.68 -4.39 -8.66
C ALA A 108 6.36 -4.80 -9.33
N LEU A 109 6.38 -5.90 -10.09
CA LEU A 109 5.20 -6.39 -10.81
C LEU A 109 4.07 -6.78 -9.85
N GLY A 110 4.41 -7.43 -8.74
CA GLY A 110 3.43 -7.79 -7.70
C GLY A 110 2.78 -6.56 -7.07
N THR A 111 3.54 -5.48 -6.84
CA THR A 111 2.97 -4.22 -6.34
C THR A 111 1.98 -3.63 -7.34
N TRP A 112 2.35 -3.56 -8.61
CA TRP A 112 1.45 -3.04 -9.66
C TRP A 112 0.18 -3.88 -9.78
N LEU A 113 0.31 -5.21 -9.72
CA LEU A 113 -0.84 -6.12 -9.76
C LEU A 113 -1.78 -5.89 -8.57
N VAL A 114 -1.25 -5.79 -7.34
CA VAL A 114 -2.09 -5.53 -6.15
C VAL A 114 -2.83 -4.19 -6.29
N ILE A 115 -2.15 -3.13 -6.70
CA ILE A 115 -2.78 -1.81 -6.89
C ILE A 115 -3.84 -1.89 -7.99
N LEU A 116 -3.56 -2.57 -9.10
CA LEU A 116 -4.53 -2.73 -10.19
C LEU A 116 -5.79 -3.47 -9.71
N VAL A 117 -5.62 -4.58 -8.96
CA VAL A 117 -6.76 -5.35 -8.42
C VAL A 117 -7.59 -4.49 -7.46
N LEU A 118 -6.93 -3.74 -6.55
CA LEU A 118 -7.61 -2.83 -5.64
C LEU A 118 -8.36 -1.72 -6.40
N ALA A 119 -7.76 -1.14 -7.43
CA ALA A 119 -8.38 -0.09 -8.23
C ALA A 119 -9.62 -0.61 -8.98
N VAL A 120 -9.52 -1.78 -9.64
CA VAL A 120 -10.65 -2.42 -10.32
C VAL A 120 -11.76 -2.77 -9.33
N TRP A 121 -11.40 -3.27 -8.13
CA TRP A 121 -12.37 -3.56 -7.09
C TRP A 121 -13.09 -2.29 -6.60
N ALA A 122 -12.37 -1.20 -6.36
CA ALA A 122 -12.97 0.09 -5.99
C ALA A 122 -13.92 0.62 -7.07
N LEU A 123 -13.54 0.53 -8.35
CA LEU A 123 -14.42 0.88 -9.47
C LEU A 123 -15.70 0.01 -9.52
N ALA A 124 -15.56 -1.30 -9.30
CA ALA A 124 -16.71 -2.21 -9.27
C ALA A 124 -17.68 -1.86 -8.12
N ILE A 125 -17.16 -1.45 -6.94
CA ILE A 125 -17.99 -0.98 -5.82
C ILE A 125 -18.73 0.30 -6.22
N SER A 126 -18.06 1.27 -6.81
CA SER A 126 -18.66 2.53 -7.25
C SER A 126 -19.79 2.29 -8.28
N TYR A 127 -19.53 1.45 -9.28
CA TYR A 127 -20.53 1.09 -10.29
C TYR A 127 -21.77 0.44 -9.67
N GLN A 128 -21.60 -0.49 -8.72
CA GLN A 128 -22.72 -1.14 -8.02
C GLN A 128 -23.53 -0.15 -7.18
N ALA A 129 -22.89 0.84 -6.57
CA ALA A 129 -23.55 1.84 -5.74
C ALA A 129 -24.49 2.76 -6.57
N GLU A 130 -24.11 3.09 -7.79
CA GLU A 130 -24.94 3.92 -8.69
C GLU A 130 -26.24 3.20 -9.13
N TRP A 131 -26.23 1.85 -9.19
CA TRP A 131 -27.37 1.04 -9.61
C TRP A 131 -28.26 0.61 -8.44
N THR A 132 -27.95 0.94 -7.21
CA THR A 132 -28.82 0.64 -6.06
C THR A 132 -29.84 1.75 -5.93
N PRO A 133 -31.17 1.49 -6.16
CA PRO A 133 -32.19 2.53 -6.06
C PRO A 133 -32.20 3.08 -4.62
N PRO A 134 -32.45 4.39 -4.45
CA PRO A 134 -32.54 4.99 -3.12
C PRO A 134 -33.58 4.26 -2.29
N VAL A 135 -33.20 3.85 -1.07
CA VAL A 135 -34.13 3.24 -0.12
C VAL A 135 -35.31 4.22 0.05
N LYS A 136 -36.52 3.83 -0.37
CA LYS A 136 -37.70 4.63 -0.11
C LYS A 136 -37.77 4.89 1.39
N SER A 137 -37.71 6.16 1.79
CA SER A 137 -37.93 6.54 3.17
C SER A 137 -39.29 5.97 3.58
N MET A 138 -39.31 5.08 4.60
CA MET A 138 -40.55 4.64 5.20
C MET A 138 -41.28 5.89 5.70
N GLN A 139 -42.38 6.25 5.07
CA GLN A 139 -43.27 7.26 5.62
C GLN A 139 -43.82 6.67 6.93
N ILE A 140 -43.34 7.24 8.05
CA ILE A 140 -43.94 6.97 9.33
C ILE A 140 -45.34 7.55 9.26
N THR A 141 -46.32 6.67 9.05
CA THR A 141 -47.74 7.02 9.15
C THR A 141 -47.97 7.43 10.60
N GLN A 142 -48.15 8.71 10.86
CA GLN A 142 -48.60 9.19 12.16
C GLN A 142 -49.96 8.54 12.44
N PRO A 143 -50.17 7.90 13.61
CA PRO A 143 -51.47 7.47 14.02
C PRO A 143 -52.41 8.68 14.10
N ALA A 144 -53.56 8.59 13.47
CA ALA A 144 -54.60 9.58 13.59
C ALA A 144 -55.03 9.71 15.05
N ALA A 145 -55.09 10.98 15.55
CA ALA A 145 -55.53 11.32 16.85
C ALA A 145 -57.03 11.12 17.04
#